data_a8b36037135250a9cacbd2802405ecc5
#
_entry.id   a8b36037135250a9cacbd2802405ecc5
#
_cell.length_a   1.000
_cell.length_b   1.000
_cell.length_c   1.000
_cell.angle_alpha   90.00
_cell.angle_beta   90.00
_cell.angle_gamma   90.00
#
_symmetry.space_group_name_H-M   'P 1'
#
loop_
_entity.id
_entity.type
_entity.pdbx_description
1 polymer ?
#
loop_
_entity_poly.entity_id
_entity_poly.type
_entity_poly.pdbx_seq_one_letter_code
_entity_poly.pdbx_strand_id
1 'polypeptide(L)'
;MKLEDLLRKTIFFITACFSGLDSKEVTMTKNIVGSSLTCSILSLALASIVFAQSSKPTIVLVHGAFADGSSWSKVIPILEKDGYSVIAVQNPLTSLAADVETTKRVIDAQKGPVVVVGHSYGGAVITAAAAGDSNVKALVYVNAFAPDAGENITAGSERFAPPALLSALVPDAAGFLYIDRAKFHQAFCADVSEAEARIMAATQKPLSGTVFKDTVAAAAWKSIPGWYIVGTDDNAINPDFERFLAKRMGAKTIEIKSSHVSFISHVAEVARVIEEAARAAAK
;
A
#
# COMPACT_ATOMS: atom_id res chain seq x y z
N MET A 1 22.69 -15.99 17.97
CA MET A 1 22.86 -15.68 19.41
C MET A 1 21.61 -14.92 19.80
N LYS A 2 20.76 -15.49 20.65
CA LYS A 2 19.46 -14.90 21.02
C LYS A 2 19.65 -13.69 21.92
N LEU A 3 18.82 -12.68 21.77
CA LEU A 3 18.83 -11.39 22.50
C LEU A 3 18.86 -11.60 24.03
N GLU A 4 18.25 -12.66 24.54
CA GLU A 4 18.26 -13.04 25.95
C GLU A 4 19.65 -13.42 26.49
N ASP A 5 20.53 -14.00 25.65
CA ASP A 5 21.91 -14.35 26.05
C ASP A 5 22.80 -13.09 26.15
N LEU A 6 22.50 -12.08 25.34
CA LEU A 6 23.22 -10.81 25.40
C LEU A 6 22.82 -10.02 26.65
N LEU A 7 21.54 -9.98 26.98
CA LEU A 7 21.02 -9.32 28.19
C LEU A 7 21.54 -9.98 29.47
N ARG A 8 21.57 -11.31 29.54
CA ARG A 8 22.11 -12.03 30.72
C ARG A 8 23.60 -11.76 30.94
N LYS A 9 24.40 -11.73 29.87
CA LYS A 9 25.84 -11.42 29.96
C LYS A 9 26.11 -9.98 30.39
N THR A 10 25.29 -9.01 29.92
CA THR A 10 25.41 -7.62 30.29
C THR A 10 25.05 -7.37 31.76
N ILE A 11 23.98 -8.02 32.26
CA ILE A 11 23.59 -7.92 33.68
C ILE A 11 24.63 -8.56 34.59
N PHE A 12 25.21 -9.71 34.18
CA PHE A 12 26.27 -10.37 34.99
C PHE A 12 27.54 -9.53 35.10
N PHE A 13 27.91 -8.81 34.04
CA PHE A 13 29.09 -7.91 34.06
C PHE A 13 28.90 -6.70 34.96
N ILE A 14 27.68 -6.16 35.03
CA ILE A 14 27.35 -5.02 35.88
C ILE A 14 27.38 -5.41 37.38
N THR A 15 26.87 -6.62 37.69
CA THR A 15 26.82 -7.12 39.08
C THR A 15 28.21 -7.50 39.61
N ALA A 16 29.11 -7.98 38.74
CA ALA A 16 30.48 -8.33 39.12
C ALA A 16 31.38 -7.12 39.43
N CYS A 17 31.05 -5.95 38.88
CA CYS A 17 31.80 -4.71 39.17
C CYS A 17 31.45 -4.07 40.53
N PHE A 18 30.34 -4.50 41.18
CA PHE A 18 29.92 -3.90 42.47
C PHE A 18 30.21 -4.77 43.71
N SER A 19 30.73 -6.00 43.54
CA SER A 19 30.96 -6.93 44.67
C SER A 19 32.39 -6.95 45.21
N GLY A 20 33.23 -6.00 44.84
CA GLY A 20 34.66 -5.98 45.18
C GLY A 20 35.12 -4.81 46.05
N LEU A 21 34.30 -4.26 46.92
CA LEU A 21 34.73 -3.24 47.88
C LEU A 21 34.68 -3.77 49.30
N ASP A 22 35.80 -4.31 49.76
CA ASP A 22 36.02 -4.65 51.18
C ASP A 22 36.46 -3.36 51.92
N SER A 23 35.87 -3.23 53.11
CA SER A 23 36.00 -2.08 53.97
C SER A 23 37.32 -2.07 54.71
N LYS A 24 38.38 -1.43 54.18
CA LYS A 24 39.46 -0.88 55.01
C LYS A 24 40.23 0.21 54.25
N GLU A 25 40.43 1.32 55.01
CA GLU A 25 41.30 2.47 54.77
C GLU A 25 40.85 3.57 53.80
N VAL A 26 40.16 4.51 54.42
CA VAL A 26 40.04 5.89 53.94
C VAL A 26 41.30 6.65 54.35
N THR A 27 42.23 6.91 53.45
CA THR A 27 43.12 8.09 53.54
C THR A 27 43.64 8.45 52.13
N MET A 28 43.35 9.69 51.74
CA MET A 28 43.94 10.51 50.65
C MET A 28 43.79 9.96 49.21
N THR A 29 42.93 10.58 48.41
CA THR A 29 43.40 11.59 47.44
C THR A 29 42.25 12.23 46.66
N LYS A 30 42.23 13.54 46.56
CA LYS A 30 41.23 14.41 45.93
C LYS A 30 41.16 14.36 44.39
N ASN A 31 41.68 13.33 43.71
CA ASN A 31 41.79 13.31 42.25
C ASN A 31 41.02 12.19 41.54
N ILE A 32 40.17 11.38 42.26
CA ILE A 32 39.45 10.28 41.64
C ILE A 32 37.98 10.63 41.29
N VAL A 33 37.46 11.74 41.82
CA VAL A 33 36.04 12.11 41.62
C VAL A 33 35.77 12.62 40.19
N GLY A 34 36.75 13.11 39.46
CA GLY A 34 36.59 13.60 38.09
C GLY A 34 36.45 12.51 37.02
N SER A 35 37.13 11.36 37.22
CA SER A 35 37.12 10.29 36.18
C SER A 35 35.89 9.39 36.22
N SER A 36 35.24 9.23 37.39
CA SER A 36 34.05 8.39 37.51
C SER A 36 32.78 9.05 36.93
N LEU A 37 32.69 10.39 37.01
CA LEU A 37 31.55 11.15 36.48
C LEU A 37 31.58 11.20 34.96
N THR A 38 32.76 11.32 34.34
CA THR A 38 32.89 11.30 32.85
C THR A 38 32.60 9.97 32.22
N CYS A 39 32.97 8.86 32.87
CA CYS A 39 32.62 7.50 32.38
C CYS A 39 31.12 7.20 32.44
N SER A 40 30.43 7.69 33.48
CA SER A 40 28.97 7.48 33.63
C SER A 40 28.14 8.28 32.62
N ILE A 41 28.60 9.51 32.31
CA ILE A 41 27.90 10.35 31.28
C ILE A 41 28.12 9.80 29.88
N LEU A 42 29.32 9.26 29.60
CA LEU A 42 29.60 8.65 28.28
C LEU A 42 28.81 7.35 28.07
N SER A 43 28.57 6.56 29.13
CA SER A 43 27.77 5.34 29.08
C SER A 43 26.26 5.63 28.89
N LEU A 44 25.74 6.72 29.46
CA LEU A 44 24.35 7.15 29.23
C LEU A 44 24.15 7.73 27.83
N ALA A 45 25.14 8.39 27.24
CA ALA A 45 25.08 8.94 25.90
C ALA A 45 25.10 7.83 24.81
N LEU A 46 25.81 6.71 25.04
CA LEU A 46 25.81 5.57 24.12
C LEU A 46 24.51 4.71 24.17
N ALA A 47 23.82 4.73 25.31
CA ALA A 47 22.54 4.00 25.45
C ALA A 47 21.36 4.71 24.75
N SER A 48 21.50 5.98 24.38
CA SER A 48 20.45 6.77 23.72
C SER A 48 20.48 6.70 22.19
N ILE A 49 21.45 6.03 21.58
CA ILE A 49 21.47 5.73 20.15
C ILE A 49 20.86 4.33 19.93
N VAL A 50 19.72 4.07 20.52
CA VAL A 50 18.78 3.13 19.92
C VAL A 50 18.23 3.88 18.71
N PHE A 51 18.82 3.61 17.53
CA PHE A 51 18.21 3.99 16.28
C PHE A 51 16.75 3.55 16.37
N ALA A 52 15.85 4.51 16.44
CA ALA A 52 14.48 4.27 16.04
C ALA A 52 14.56 3.89 14.56
N GLN A 53 14.79 2.60 14.31
CA GLN A 53 14.70 2.03 12.98
C GLN A 53 13.25 2.28 12.60
N SER A 54 13.02 3.28 11.74
CA SER A 54 11.67 3.60 11.29
C SER A 54 11.11 2.28 10.75
N SER A 55 10.08 1.78 11.41
CA SER A 55 9.44 0.54 10.97
C SER A 55 8.99 0.75 9.53
N LYS A 56 9.31 -0.20 8.65
CA LYS A 56 8.81 -0.16 7.28
C LYS A 56 7.29 0.04 7.31
N PRO A 57 6.73 0.85 6.39
CA PRO A 57 5.30 1.03 6.36
C PRO A 57 4.58 -0.29 6.05
N THR A 58 3.38 -0.45 6.56
CA THR A 58 2.47 -1.51 6.11
C THR A 58 1.93 -1.15 4.73
N ILE A 59 1.92 -2.12 3.81
CA ILE A 59 1.36 -1.96 2.48
C ILE A 59 -0.05 -2.56 2.46
N VAL A 60 -1.06 -1.74 2.19
CA VAL A 60 -2.46 -2.14 2.08
C VAL A 60 -2.83 -2.15 0.60
N LEU A 61 -3.15 -3.34 0.07
CA LEU A 61 -3.48 -3.59 -1.33
C LEU A 61 -5.00 -3.66 -1.50
N VAL A 62 -5.55 -2.86 -2.40
CA VAL A 62 -6.99 -2.75 -2.64
C VAL A 62 -7.29 -3.14 -4.09
N HIS A 63 -8.03 -4.24 -4.26
CA HIS A 63 -8.40 -4.76 -5.56
C HIS A 63 -9.46 -3.92 -6.27
N GLY A 64 -9.56 -4.07 -7.59
CA GLY A 64 -10.58 -3.45 -8.42
C GLY A 64 -11.89 -4.24 -8.47
N ALA A 65 -12.78 -3.80 -9.36
CA ALA A 65 -13.96 -4.54 -9.75
C ALA A 65 -13.60 -5.89 -10.40
N PHE A 66 -14.50 -6.84 -10.39
CA PHE A 66 -14.35 -8.14 -11.03
C PHE A 66 -13.18 -8.98 -10.48
N ALA A 67 -12.66 -8.62 -9.31
CA ALA A 67 -11.53 -9.27 -8.64
C ALA A 67 -11.75 -9.32 -7.13
N ASP A 68 -10.82 -9.92 -6.42
CA ASP A 68 -10.73 -9.93 -4.97
C ASP A 68 -9.26 -9.76 -4.50
N GLY A 69 -9.02 -9.78 -3.20
CA GLY A 69 -7.67 -9.58 -2.64
C GLY A 69 -6.65 -10.62 -3.10
N SER A 70 -7.07 -11.82 -3.57
CA SER A 70 -6.16 -12.85 -4.07
C SER A 70 -5.52 -12.47 -5.41
N SER A 71 -6.08 -11.50 -6.12
CA SER A 71 -5.51 -10.98 -7.38
C SER A 71 -4.08 -10.43 -7.18
N TRP A 72 -3.72 -10.01 -5.96
CA TRP A 72 -2.39 -9.54 -5.60
C TRP A 72 -1.37 -10.65 -5.28
N SER A 73 -1.75 -11.93 -5.43
CA SER A 73 -0.94 -13.10 -5.02
C SER A 73 0.48 -13.14 -5.60
N LYS A 74 0.71 -12.52 -6.76
CA LYS A 74 2.05 -12.44 -7.38
C LYS A 74 2.91 -11.30 -6.80
N VAL A 75 2.29 -10.21 -6.35
CA VAL A 75 2.98 -9.03 -5.80
C VAL A 75 3.33 -9.23 -4.33
N ILE A 76 2.41 -9.82 -3.55
CA ILE A 76 2.57 -10.03 -2.10
C ILE A 76 3.91 -10.69 -1.74
N PRO A 77 4.32 -11.83 -2.35
CA PRO A 77 5.57 -12.50 -1.97
C PRO A 77 6.82 -11.66 -2.22
N ILE A 78 6.81 -10.77 -3.22
CA ILE A 78 7.93 -9.89 -3.51
C ILE A 78 8.08 -8.86 -2.38
N LEU A 79 6.97 -8.19 -2.03
CA LEU A 79 6.97 -7.17 -0.98
C LEU A 79 7.30 -7.76 0.40
N GLU A 80 6.78 -8.97 0.73
CA GLU A 80 7.09 -9.67 1.97
C GLU A 80 8.55 -10.11 2.04
N LYS A 81 9.11 -10.60 0.94
CA LYS A 81 10.55 -10.95 0.84
C LYS A 81 11.43 -9.74 1.14
N ASP A 82 11.00 -8.55 0.72
CA ASP A 82 11.70 -7.30 0.99
C ASP A 82 11.34 -6.72 2.38
N GLY A 83 10.63 -7.50 3.21
CA GLY A 83 10.39 -7.24 4.63
C GLY A 83 9.29 -6.21 4.91
N TYR A 84 8.35 -6.01 4.00
CA TYR A 84 7.14 -5.24 4.26
C TYR A 84 6.05 -6.13 4.88
N SER A 85 5.24 -5.56 5.77
CA SER A 85 3.96 -6.14 6.14
C SER A 85 2.94 -5.82 5.05
N VAL A 86 2.24 -6.83 4.53
CA VAL A 86 1.30 -6.67 3.42
C VAL A 86 -0.07 -7.19 3.81
N ILE A 87 -1.11 -6.41 3.49
CA ILE A 87 -2.51 -6.78 3.73
C ILE A 87 -3.30 -6.53 2.45
N ALA A 88 -3.96 -7.55 1.91
CA ALA A 88 -4.90 -7.41 0.81
C ALA A 88 -6.33 -7.30 1.35
N VAL A 89 -6.98 -6.19 1.06
CA VAL A 89 -8.36 -5.92 1.48
C VAL A 89 -9.33 -6.79 0.68
N GLN A 90 -10.41 -7.24 1.32
CA GLN A 90 -11.51 -7.97 0.69
C GLN A 90 -12.75 -7.07 0.63
N ASN A 91 -12.83 -6.25 -0.40
CA ASN A 91 -13.96 -5.34 -0.60
C ASN A 91 -15.23 -6.10 -1.00
N PRO A 92 -16.41 -5.75 -0.45
CA PRO A 92 -17.67 -6.39 -0.78
C PRO A 92 -18.14 -6.15 -2.22
N LEU A 93 -17.78 -5.03 -2.85
CA LEU A 93 -18.20 -4.58 -4.19
C LEU A 93 -19.72 -4.34 -4.30
N THR A 94 -20.38 -4.03 -3.18
CA THR A 94 -21.83 -3.77 -3.11
C THR A 94 -22.19 -2.29 -3.21
N SER A 95 -21.27 -1.39 -2.79
CA SER A 95 -21.36 0.07 -2.98
C SER A 95 -19.98 0.68 -2.73
N LEU A 96 -19.71 1.86 -3.25
CA LEU A 96 -18.47 2.60 -2.94
C LEU A 96 -18.32 2.84 -1.43
N ALA A 97 -19.40 3.20 -0.75
CA ALA A 97 -19.38 3.46 0.70
C ALA A 97 -18.97 2.23 1.50
N ALA A 98 -19.49 1.04 1.19
CA ALA A 98 -19.14 -0.20 1.88
C ALA A 98 -17.68 -0.59 1.64
N ASP A 99 -17.16 -0.38 0.43
CA ASP A 99 -15.77 -0.68 0.08
C ASP A 99 -14.80 0.30 0.75
N VAL A 100 -15.16 1.59 0.81
CA VAL A 100 -14.41 2.63 1.53
C VAL A 100 -14.37 2.32 3.02
N GLU A 101 -15.49 1.99 3.65
CA GLU A 101 -15.54 1.63 5.08
C GLU A 101 -14.69 0.39 5.37
N THR A 102 -14.79 -0.64 4.52
CA THR A 102 -13.99 -1.87 4.65
C THR A 102 -12.50 -1.57 4.56
N THR A 103 -12.10 -0.78 3.57
CA THR A 103 -10.68 -0.40 3.37
C THR A 103 -10.19 0.49 4.51
N LYS A 104 -10.99 1.49 4.91
CA LYS A 104 -10.64 2.38 6.02
C LYS A 104 -10.42 1.62 7.34
N ARG A 105 -11.28 0.65 7.67
CA ARG A 105 -11.12 -0.20 8.85
C ARG A 105 -9.79 -0.96 8.85
N VAL A 106 -9.32 -1.40 7.69
CA VAL A 106 -8.01 -2.07 7.55
C VAL A 106 -6.86 -1.07 7.76
N ILE A 107 -6.97 0.14 7.21
CA ILE A 107 -5.99 1.23 7.39
C ILE A 107 -5.91 1.61 8.87
N ASP A 108 -7.04 1.90 9.51
CA ASP A 108 -7.14 2.35 10.92
C ASP A 108 -6.55 1.32 11.91
N ALA A 109 -6.57 0.03 11.55
CA ALA A 109 -6.00 -1.02 12.39
C ALA A 109 -4.45 -1.03 12.40
N GLN A 110 -3.79 -0.28 11.52
CA GLN A 110 -2.32 -0.26 11.43
C GLN A 110 -1.73 0.73 12.44
N LYS A 111 -0.68 0.30 13.15
CA LYS A 111 -0.03 1.09 14.22
C LYS A 111 1.10 2.01 13.73
N GLY A 112 1.38 2.05 12.44
CA GLY A 112 2.52 2.79 11.89
C GLY A 112 2.18 3.42 10.54
N PRO A 113 3.19 3.91 9.81
CA PRO A 113 2.96 4.47 8.48
C PRO A 113 2.39 3.42 7.54
N VAL A 114 1.49 3.86 6.67
CA VAL A 114 0.77 3.02 5.70
C VAL A 114 1.01 3.55 4.30
N VAL A 115 1.23 2.64 3.36
CA VAL A 115 1.14 2.88 1.92
C VAL A 115 -0.10 2.16 1.42
N VAL A 116 -0.99 2.89 0.76
CA VAL A 116 -2.23 2.30 0.23
C VAL A 116 -2.14 2.21 -1.29
N VAL A 117 -2.38 1.02 -1.82
CA VAL A 117 -2.28 0.71 -3.25
C VAL A 117 -3.65 0.34 -3.77
N GLY A 118 -4.13 1.00 -4.81
CA GLY A 118 -5.42 0.73 -5.43
C GLY A 118 -5.29 0.37 -6.90
N HIS A 119 -5.87 -0.77 -7.30
CA HIS A 119 -6.01 -1.17 -8.69
C HIS A 119 -7.39 -0.80 -9.21
N SER A 120 -7.47 -0.23 -10.41
CA SER A 120 -8.74 0.02 -11.10
C SER A 120 -9.75 0.80 -10.24
N TYR A 121 -10.94 0.27 -10.03
CA TYR A 121 -11.93 0.78 -9.09
C TYR A 121 -11.39 0.96 -7.67
N GLY A 122 -10.46 0.11 -7.24
CA GLY A 122 -9.76 0.25 -5.95
C GLY A 122 -9.03 1.58 -5.79
N GLY A 123 -8.66 2.25 -6.88
CA GLY A 123 -8.13 3.62 -6.84
C GLY A 123 -9.13 4.65 -6.33
N ALA A 124 -10.41 4.55 -6.74
CA ALA A 124 -11.47 5.41 -6.18
C ALA A 124 -11.72 5.10 -4.70
N VAL A 125 -11.65 3.82 -4.32
CA VAL A 125 -11.78 3.39 -2.92
C VAL A 125 -10.69 4.00 -2.05
N ILE A 126 -9.40 3.88 -2.46
CA ILE A 126 -8.28 4.45 -1.68
C ILE A 126 -8.31 5.97 -1.65
N THR A 127 -8.80 6.61 -2.73
CA THR A 127 -8.97 8.07 -2.80
C THR A 127 -9.86 8.57 -1.66
N ALA A 128 -10.94 7.86 -1.35
CA ALA A 128 -11.85 8.21 -0.26
C ALA A 128 -11.39 7.68 1.10
N ALA A 129 -10.96 6.41 1.17
CA ALA A 129 -10.64 5.73 2.43
C ALA A 129 -9.42 6.32 3.15
N ALA A 130 -8.43 6.83 2.40
CA ALA A 130 -7.23 7.42 2.97
C ALA A 130 -7.36 8.91 3.32
N ALA A 131 -8.49 9.54 2.98
CA ALA A 131 -8.67 10.98 3.19
C ALA A 131 -8.68 11.34 4.67
N GLY A 132 -7.79 12.26 5.07
CA GLY A 132 -7.66 12.74 6.44
C GLY A 132 -6.94 11.78 7.40
N ASP A 133 -6.47 10.62 6.94
CA ASP A 133 -5.72 9.69 7.79
C ASP A 133 -4.23 10.08 7.82
N SER A 134 -3.76 10.44 9.02
CA SER A 134 -2.37 10.87 9.23
C SER A 134 -1.34 9.75 9.14
N ASN A 135 -1.76 8.48 9.22
CA ASN A 135 -0.88 7.32 9.09
C ASN A 135 -0.61 6.98 7.63
N VAL A 136 -1.51 7.35 6.70
CA VAL A 136 -1.28 7.13 5.28
C VAL A 136 -0.26 8.13 4.76
N LYS A 137 0.87 7.64 4.28
CA LYS A 137 2.02 8.44 3.84
C LYS A 137 2.22 8.45 2.33
N ALA A 138 1.65 7.48 1.61
CA ALA A 138 1.73 7.40 0.17
C ALA A 138 0.54 6.65 -0.43
N LEU A 139 0.16 7.03 -1.64
CA LEU A 139 -0.86 6.38 -2.45
C LEU A 139 -0.24 5.86 -3.75
N VAL A 140 -0.59 4.64 -4.14
CA VAL A 140 -0.17 4.06 -5.42
C VAL A 140 -1.40 3.65 -6.21
N TYR A 141 -1.54 4.19 -7.39
CA TYR A 141 -2.62 3.91 -8.33
C TYR A 141 -2.09 3.03 -9.45
N VAL A 142 -2.68 1.85 -9.62
CA VAL A 142 -2.27 0.86 -10.62
C VAL A 142 -3.39 0.70 -11.61
N ASN A 143 -3.26 1.23 -12.84
CA ASN A 143 -4.32 1.22 -13.86
C ASN A 143 -5.67 1.66 -13.25
N ALA A 144 -5.77 2.85 -12.64
CA ALA A 144 -6.79 3.08 -11.64
C ALA A 144 -7.55 4.41 -11.79
N PHE A 145 -8.79 4.43 -11.32
CA PHE A 145 -9.56 5.67 -11.18
C PHE A 145 -9.06 6.50 -10.00
N ALA A 146 -9.05 7.82 -10.17
CA ALA A 146 -8.64 8.78 -9.13
C ALA A 146 -9.59 10.00 -9.15
N PRO A 147 -10.85 9.82 -8.74
CA PRO A 147 -11.84 10.90 -8.73
C PRO A 147 -11.47 12.02 -7.76
N ASP A 148 -11.95 13.23 -8.03
CA ASP A 148 -11.90 14.34 -7.08
C ASP A 148 -13.12 14.33 -6.15
N ALA A 149 -13.08 15.11 -5.09
CA ALA A 149 -14.22 15.28 -4.19
C ALA A 149 -15.48 15.72 -4.96
N GLY A 150 -16.59 15.04 -4.74
CA GLY A 150 -17.86 15.22 -5.44
C GLY A 150 -17.94 14.52 -6.82
N GLU A 151 -16.87 13.95 -7.32
CA GLU A 151 -16.86 13.18 -8.58
C GLU A 151 -17.23 11.70 -8.36
N ASN A 152 -17.87 11.12 -9.36
CA ASN A 152 -17.98 9.67 -9.49
C ASN A 152 -16.72 9.09 -10.17
N ILE A 153 -16.62 7.76 -10.23
CA ILE A 153 -15.41 7.08 -10.72
C ILE A 153 -15.09 7.38 -12.19
N THR A 154 -16.07 7.73 -13.01
CA THR A 154 -15.91 7.99 -14.45
C THR A 154 -15.91 9.46 -14.82
N ALA A 155 -15.97 10.36 -13.85
CA ALA A 155 -16.01 11.81 -14.10
C ALA A 155 -14.83 12.26 -14.97
N GLY A 156 -15.14 12.91 -16.09
CA GLY A 156 -14.16 13.38 -17.07
C GLY A 156 -13.74 12.35 -18.13
N SER A 157 -14.19 11.09 -18.03
CA SER A 157 -13.86 10.06 -19.02
C SER A 157 -14.55 10.28 -20.37
N GLU A 158 -15.65 11.03 -20.40
CA GLU A 158 -16.40 11.38 -21.62
C GLU A 158 -15.60 12.15 -22.67
N ARG A 159 -14.45 12.69 -22.27
CA ARG A 159 -13.51 13.40 -23.16
C ARG A 159 -12.59 12.46 -23.94
N PHE A 160 -12.63 11.16 -23.63
CA PHE A 160 -11.75 10.13 -24.19
C PHE A 160 -12.58 9.05 -24.88
N ALA A 161 -11.95 8.32 -25.78
CA ALA A 161 -12.61 7.20 -26.42
C ALA A 161 -13.06 6.15 -25.39
N PRO A 162 -14.28 5.59 -25.49
CA PRO A 162 -14.78 4.60 -24.56
C PRO A 162 -13.90 3.33 -24.61
N PRO A 163 -13.51 2.77 -23.46
CA PRO A 163 -12.72 1.54 -23.43
C PRO A 163 -13.57 0.32 -23.84
N ALA A 164 -12.93 -0.72 -24.36
CA ALA A 164 -13.60 -1.94 -24.83
C ALA A 164 -14.39 -2.65 -23.73
N LEU A 165 -13.96 -2.55 -22.47
CA LEU A 165 -14.64 -3.13 -21.31
C LEU A 165 -16.12 -2.73 -21.24
N LEU A 166 -16.48 -1.51 -21.58
CA LEU A 166 -17.88 -1.05 -21.48
C LEU A 166 -18.84 -1.90 -22.32
N SER A 167 -18.40 -2.38 -23.50
CA SER A 167 -19.17 -3.25 -24.36
C SER A 167 -19.20 -4.72 -23.93
N ALA A 168 -18.39 -5.06 -22.95
CA ALA A 168 -18.28 -6.41 -22.37
C ALA A 168 -19.04 -6.56 -21.05
N LEU A 169 -19.58 -5.46 -20.49
CA LEU A 169 -20.33 -5.53 -19.23
C LEU A 169 -21.71 -6.15 -19.43
N VAL A 170 -22.06 -7.09 -18.56
CA VAL A 170 -23.35 -7.78 -18.54
C VAL A 170 -23.96 -7.63 -17.15
N PRO A 171 -25.14 -7.00 -17.02
CA PRO A 171 -25.84 -6.92 -15.75
C PRO A 171 -26.60 -8.22 -15.44
N ASP A 172 -26.67 -8.58 -14.16
CA ASP A 172 -27.63 -9.56 -13.67
C ASP A 172 -28.98 -8.90 -13.29
N ALA A 173 -29.94 -9.74 -12.87
CA ALA A 173 -31.27 -9.27 -12.49
C ALA A 173 -31.29 -8.37 -11.24
N ALA A 174 -30.24 -8.40 -10.41
CA ALA A 174 -30.07 -7.57 -9.22
C ALA A 174 -29.29 -6.27 -9.49
N GLY A 175 -28.85 -6.07 -10.75
CA GLY A 175 -28.08 -4.90 -11.16
C GLY A 175 -26.59 -4.99 -10.88
N PHE A 176 -26.07 -6.17 -10.55
CA PHE A 176 -24.64 -6.40 -10.47
C PHE A 176 -24.07 -6.66 -11.86
N LEU A 177 -22.89 -6.12 -12.10
CA LEU A 177 -22.19 -6.20 -13.38
C LEU A 177 -21.13 -7.29 -13.35
N TYR A 178 -21.05 -8.01 -14.46
CA TYR A 178 -19.99 -8.96 -14.78
C TYR A 178 -19.35 -8.55 -16.11
N ILE A 179 -18.16 -9.06 -16.37
CA ILE A 179 -17.59 -9.04 -17.72
C ILE A 179 -18.04 -10.34 -18.42
N ASP A 180 -18.56 -10.22 -19.65
CA ASP A 180 -18.84 -11.38 -20.51
C ASP A 180 -17.59 -12.27 -20.59
N ARG A 181 -17.75 -13.56 -20.25
CA ARG A 181 -16.65 -14.51 -20.18
C ARG A 181 -15.90 -14.68 -21.51
N ALA A 182 -16.61 -14.57 -22.62
CA ALA A 182 -16.00 -14.67 -23.95
C ALA A 182 -15.15 -13.43 -24.32
N LYS A 183 -15.48 -12.29 -23.72
CA LYS A 183 -14.77 -11.02 -23.94
C LYS A 183 -13.75 -10.70 -22.84
N PHE A 184 -13.74 -11.45 -21.73
CA PHE A 184 -12.99 -11.14 -20.53
C PHE A 184 -11.50 -10.97 -20.79
N HIS A 185 -10.88 -11.92 -21.51
CA HIS A 185 -9.45 -11.89 -21.81
C HIS A 185 -9.08 -10.59 -22.55
N GLN A 186 -9.74 -10.32 -23.68
CA GLN A 186 -9.42 -9.15 -24.50
C GLN A 186 -9.75 -7.82 -23.82
N ALA A 187 -10.85 -7.76 -23.05
CA ALA A 187 -11.32 -6.51 -22.47
C ALA A 187 -10.64 -6.15 -21.14
N PHE A 188 -10.07 -7.13 -20.43
CA PHE A 188 -9.59 -6.93 -19.07
C PHE A 188 -8.10 -7.31 -18.86
N CYS A 189 -7.63 -8.39 -19.49
CA CYS A 189 -6.32 -8.96 -19.18
C CYS A 189 -5.62 -9.54 -20.42
N ALA A 190 -5.59 -8.77 -21.52
CA ALA A 190 -5.15 -9.24 -22.84
C ALA A 190 -3.68 -9.73 -22.89
N ASP A 191 -2.85 -9.35 -21.94
CA ASP A 191 -1.42 -9.70 -21.85
C ASP A 191 -1.10 -10.85 -20.88
N VAL A 192 -2.11 -11.49 -20.27
CA VAL A 192 -1.91 -12.75 -19.53
C VAL A 192 -2.25 -13.96 -20.40
N SER A 193 -1.88 -15.17 -19.97
CA SER A 193 -2.23 -16.38 -20.70
C SER A 193 -3.75 -16.62 -20.74
N GLU A 194 -4.25 -17.24 -21.83
CA GLU A 194 -5.66 -17.63 -21.89
C GLU A 194 -6.10 -18.52 -20.73
N ALA A 195 -5.21 -19.39 -20.23
CA ALA A 195 -5.51 -20.25 -19.09
C ALA A 195 -5.76 -19.43 -17.82
N GLU A 196 -4.93 -18.43 -17.56
CA GLU A 196 -5.07 -17.50 -16.44
C GLU A 196 -6.32 -16.63 -16.60
N ALA A 197 -6.54 -16.07 -17.79
CA ALA A 197 -7.74 -15.28 -18.10
C ALA A 197 -9.04 -16.07 -17.91
N ARG A 198 -9.06 -17.36 -18.27
CA ARG A 198 -10.24 -18.23 -18.01
C ARG A 198 -10.51 -18.43 -16.52
N ILE A 199 -9.47 -18.58 -15.70
CA ILE A 199 -9.62 -18.65 -14.24
C ILE A 199 -10.16 -17.33 -13.71
N MET A 200 -9.55 -16.19 -14.08
CA MET A 200 -10.01 -14.87 -13.68
C MET A 200 -11.49 -14.63 -14.07
N ALA A 201 -11.87 -14.98 -15.30
CA ALA A 201 -13.25 -14.87 -15.76
C ALA A 201 -14.24 -15.78 -15.00
N ALA A 202 -13.78 -16.94 -14.51
CA ALA A 202 -14.61 -17.86 -13.74
C ALA A 202 -14.78 -17.42 -12.28
N THR A 203 -13.77 -16.77 -11.72
CA THR A 203 -13.72 -16.34 -10.31
C THR A 203 -14.06 -14.86 -10.13
N GLN A 204 -14.38 -14.13 -11.22
CA GLN A 204 -14.69 -12.70 -11.13
C GLN A 204 -15.81 -12.44 -10.10
N LYS A 205 -15.57 -11.45 -9.24
CA LYS A 205 -16.55 -10.98 -8.27
C LYS A 205 -17.38 -9.85 -8.86
N PRO A 206 -18.72 -9.93 -8.86
CA PRO A 206 -19.56 -8.90 -9.47
C PRO A 206 -19.46 -7.57 -8.74
N LEU A 207 -19.59 -6.47 -9.50
CA LEU A 207 -19.65 -5.11 -8.99
C LEU A 207 -21.08 -4.58 -9.03
N SER A 208 -21.58 -4.01 -7.95
CA SER A 208 -22.85 -3.29 -7.98
C SER A 208 -22.81 -2.11 -8.98
N GLY A 209 -23.80 -2.06 -9.89
CA GLY A 209 -23.92 -0.97 -10.86
C GLY A 209 -24.16 0.42 -10.22
N THR A 210 -24.52 0.48 -8.92
CA THR A 210 -24.68 1.75 -8.20
C THR A 210 -23.37 2.51 -8.07
N VAL A 211 -22.22 1.83 -8.03
CA VAL A 211 -20.89 2.38 -7.89
C VAL A 211 -20.58 3.47 -8.93
N PHE A 212 -21.14 3.36 -10.15
CA PHE A 212 -20.94 4.36 -11.21
C PHE A 212 -21.68 5.69 -10.93
N LYS A 213 -22.60 5.71 -9.98
CA LYS A 213 -23.35 6.90 -9.55
C LYS A 213 -22.84 7.45 -8.21
N ASP A 214 -22.11 6.62 -7.45
CA ASP A 214 -21.57 7.00 -6.16
C ASP A 214 -20.44 8.02 -6.35
N THR A 215 -20.35 9.01 -5.47
CA THR A 215 -19.31 10.04 -5.50
C THR A 215 -18.38 9.91 -4.29
N VAL A 216 -17.11 10.28 -4.45
CA VAL A 216 -16.19 10.36 -3.32
C VAL A 216 -16.39 11.66 -2.53
N ALA A 217 -16.42 11.57 -1.21
CA ALA A 217 -16.63 12.74 -0.36
C ALA A 217 -15.36 13.62 -0.26
N ALA A 218 -14.18 13.01 -0.35
CA ALA A 218 -12.89 13.68 -0.26
C ALA A 218 -11.85 12.96 -1.14
N ALA A 219 -10.83 13.68 -1.56
CA ALA A 219 -9.77 13.15 -2.42
C ALA A 219 -8.42 13.18 -1.70
N ALA A 220 -7.98 12.04 -1.17
CA ALA A 220 -6.75 11.88 -0.39
C ALA A 220 -5.49 12.33 -1.16
N TRP A 221 -5.46 12.16 -2.48
CA TRP A 221 -4.34 12.54 -3.33
C TRP A 221 -4.07 14.06 -3.37
N LYS A 222 -4.97 14.90 -2.87
CA LYS A 222 -4.73 16.34 -2.72
C LYS A 222 -3.72 16.68 -1.62
N SER A 223 -3.53 15.79 -0.66
CA SER A 223 -2.65 16.03 0.49
C SER A 223 -1.61 14.94 0.70
N ILE A 224 -1.78 13.77 0.09
CA ILE A 224 -0.89 12.63 0.23
C ILE A 224 -0.14 12.42 -1.10
N PRO A 225 1.20 12.26 -1.08
CA PRO A 225 1.99 11.99 -2.27
C PRO A 225 1.50 10.75 -3.02
N GLY A 226 1.39 10.85 -4.36
CA GLY A 226 0.87 9.80 -5.22
C GLY A 226 1.89 9.27 -6.22
N TRP A 227 1.79 7.97 -6.50
CA TRP A 227 2.42 7.27 -7.62
C TRP A 227 1.33 6.72 -8.52
N TYR A 228 1.59 6.68 -9.81
CA TYR A 228 0.62 6.19 -10.79
C TYR A 228 1.29 5.31 -11.85
N ILE A 229 0.69 4.16 -12.13
CA ILE A 229 1.07 3.26 -13.20
C ILE A 229 -0.02 3.29 -14.25
N VAL A 230 0.35 3.71 -15.47
CA VAL A 230 -0.52 3.72 -16.66
C VAL A 230 -0.21 2.46 -17.48
N GLY A 231 -1.24 1.68 -17.82
CA GLY A 231 -1.12 0.59 -18.78
C GLY A 231 -1.38 1.09 -20.19
N THR A 232 -0.36 1.05 -21.07
CA THR A 232 -0.52 1.66 -22.40
C THR A 232 -1.43 0.87 -23.35
N ASP A 233 -1.69 -0.39 -23.05
CA ASP A 233 -2.60 -1.29 -23.80
C ASP A 233 -3.85 -1.62 -22.97
N ASP A 234 -4.23 -0.75 -22.00
CA ASP A 234 -5.40 -0.95 -21.16
C ASP A 234 -6.71 -0.79 -21.97
N ASN A 235 -7.52 -1.84 -21.95
CA ASN A 235 -8.82 -1.91 -22.59
C ASN A 235 -10.00 -1.72 -21.61
N ALA A 236 -9.71 -1.58 -20.31
CA ALA A 236 -10.73 -1.37 -19.27
C ALA A 236 -10.84 0.09 -18.84
N ILE A 237 -9.71 0.81 -18.80
CA ILE A 237 -9.65 2.26 -18.65
C ILE A 237 -8.85 2.80 -19.84
N ASN A 238 -9.34 3.85 -20.47
CA ASN A 238 -8.60 4.47 -21.58
C ASN A 238 -7.25 5.01 -21.08
N PRO A 239 -6.09 4.65 -21.68
CA PRO A 239 -4.78 5.11 -21.22
C PRO A 239 -4.62 6.62 -21.19
N ASP A 240 -5.26 7.36 -22.09
CA ASP A 240 -5.21 8.83 -22.07
C ASP A 240 -6.03 9.42 -20.92
N PHE A 241 -7.10 8.72 -20.49
CA PHE A 241 -7.81 9.09 -19.27
C PHE A 241 -6.97 8.79 -18.03
N GLU A 242 -6.25 7.66 -17.96
CA GLU A 242 -5.30 7.39 -16.87
C GLU A 242 -4.20 8.47 -16.79
N ARG A 243 -3.62 8.86 -17.94
CA ARG A 243 -2.63 9.97 -18.02
C ARG A 243 -3.20 11.28 -17.51
N PHE A 244 -4.46 11.58 -17.88
CA PHE A 244 -5.17 12.76 -17.37
C PHE A 244 -5.31 12.72 -15.86
N LEU A 245 -5.74 11.60 -15.28
CA LEU A 245 -5.89 11.43 -13.82
C LEU A 245 -4.53 11.57 -13.11
N ALA A 246 -3.50 10.89 -13.60
CA ALA A 246 -2.15 10.95 -13.04
C ALA A 246 -1.57 12.37 -13.05
N LYS A 247 -1.76 13.11 -14.16
CA LYS A 247 -1.34 14.50 -14.29
C LYS A 247 -2.12 15.42 -13.33
N ARG A 248 -3.43 15.23 -13.23
CA ARG A 248 -4.29 16.02 -12.34
C ARG A 248 -3.86 15.89 -10.88
N MET A 249 -3.48 14.67 -10.46
CA MET A 249 -2.99 14.38 -9.12
C MET A 249 -1.57 14.90 -8.85
N GLY A 250 -0.81 15.25 -9.88
CA GLY A 250 0.62 15.52 -9.76
C GLY A 250 1.42 14.30 -9.34
N ALA A 251 0.94 13.09 -9.69
CA ALA A 251 1.55 11.82 -9.29
C ALA A 251 2.88 11.56 -10.02
N LYS A 252 3.80 10.86 -9.34
CA LYS A 252 4.96 10.27 -10.00
C LYS A 252 4.48 9.13 -10.89
N THR A 253 4.54 9.34 -12.20
CA THR A 253 3.93 8.46 -13.19
C THR A 253 4.97 7.65 -13.94
N ILE A 254 4.68 6.36 -14.13
CA ILE A 254 5.35 5.50 -15.11
C ILE A 254 4.31 4.90 -16.05
N GLU A 255 4.76 4.54 -17.25
CA GLU A 255 3.94 3.80 -18.21
C GLU A 255 4.51 2.41 -18.43
N ILE A 256 3.65 1.41 -18.45
CA ILE A 256 4.00 0.02 -18.73
C ILE A 256 3.20 -0.43 -19.94
N LYS A 257 3.85 -1.11 -20.86
CA LYS A 257 3.16 -1.74 -21.98
C LYS A 257 2.41 -2.99 -21.49
N SER A 258 1.28 -2.77 -20.86
CA SER A 258 0.46 -3.81 -20.23
C SER A 258 -1.01 -3.57 -20.51
N SER A 259 -1.80 -4.64 -20.39
CA SER A 259 -3.25 -4.56 -20.24
C SER A 259 -3.65 -3.95 -18.89
N HIS A 260 -4.93 -4.02 -18.54
CA HIS A 260 -5.46 -3.51 -17.27
C HIS A 260 -4.89 -4.15 -16.00
N VAL A 261 -4.24 -5.29 -16.11
CA VAL A 261 -3.75 -6.08 -14.97
C VAL A 261 -2.22 -6.10 -14.88
N SER A 262 -1.58 -4.94 -15.01
CA SER A 262 -0.12 -4.79 -14.96
C SER A 262 0.53 -5.47 -13.75
N PHE A 263 -0.15 -5.49 -12.60
CA PHE A 263 0.32 -6.17 -11.38
C PHE A 263 0.30 -7.71 -11.46
N ILE A 264 -0.30 -8.28 -12.51
CA ILE A 264 -0.29 -9.72 -12.80
C ILE A 264 0.74 -10.07 -13.89
N SER A 265 0.84 -9.23 -14.94
CA SER A 265 1.71 -9.45 -16.09
C SER A 265 3.11 -8.83 -15.94
N HIS A 266 3.23 -7.72 -15.20
CA HIS A 266 4.47 -6.94 -14.98
C HIS A 266 4.77 -6.77 -13.49
N VAL A 267 4.73 -7.89 -12.77
CA VAL A 267 4.77 -7.95 -11.29
C VAL A 267 5.97 -7.20 -10.71
N ALA A 268 7.15 -7.36 -11.31
CA ALA A 268 8.38 -6.76 -10.79
C ALA A 268 8.38 -5.23 -10.91
N GLU A 269 7.86 -4.69 -12.03
CA GLU A 269 7.77 -3.25 -12.24
C GLU A 269 6.77 -2.62 -11.28
N VAL A 270 5.61 -3.26 -11.07
CA VAL A 270 4.60 -2.79 -10.13
C VAL A 270 5.12 -2.85 -8.69
N ALA A 271 5.74 -3.96 -8.27
CA ALA A 271 6.34 -4.07 -6.94
C ALA A 271 7.38 -2.98 -6.70
N ARG A 272 8.26 -2.69 -7.69
CA ARG A 272 9.27 -1.62 -7.59
C ARG A 272 8.65 -0.24 -7.35
N VAL A 273 7.53 0.08 -7.98
CA VAL A 273 6.83 1.37 -7.76
C VAL A 273 6.23 1.43 -6.35
N ILE A 274 5.62 0.33 -5.89
CA ILE A 274 5.08 0.24 -4.52
C ILE A 274 6.20 0.42 -3.50
N GLU A 275 7.36 -0.20 -3.70
CA GLU A 275 8.53 -0.05 -2.82
C GLU A 275 9.11 1.37 -2.87
N GLU A 276 9.11 2.02 -4.04
CA GLU A 276 9.54 3.42 -4.13
C GLU A 276 8.65 4.32 -3.25
N ALA A 277 7.33 4.14 -3.34
CA ALA A 277 6.38 4.83 -2.48
C ALA A 277 6.62 4.51 -1.00
N ALA A 278 6.87 3.25 -0.67
CA ALA A 278 7.13 2.80 0.70
C ALA A 278 8.45 3.39 1.27
N ARG A 279 9.50 3.48 0.46
CA ARG A 279 10.75 4.14 0.84
C ARG A 279 10.58 5.64 1.06
N ALA A 280 9.71 6.29 0.31
CA ALA A 280 9.39 7.71 0.50
C ALA A 280 8.57 7.93 1.79
N ALA A 281 7.67 7.02 2.10
CA ALA A 281 6.81 7.02 3.29
C ALA A 281 7.60 6.79 4.61
N ALA A 282 8.79 6.21 4.54
CA ALA A 282 9.64 5.92 5.71
C ALA A 282 10.54 7.09 6.13
N LYS A 283 10.55 8.18 5.39
CA LYS A 283 11.32 9.43 5.68
C LYS A 283 10.49 10.40 6.52
#